data_a55c7dcc78705a63ad07546fbfcd3b09
#
_entry.id   a55c7dcc78705a63ad07546fbfcd3b09
#
_cell.length_a   1.000
_cell.length_b   1.000
_cell.length_c   1.000
_cell.angle_alpha   90.00
_cell.angle_beta   90.00
_cell.angle_gamma   90.00
#
_symmetry.space_group_name_H-M   'P 1'
#
loop_
_entity.id
_entity.type
_entity.pdbx_description
1 polymer ?
#
loop_
_entity_poly.entity_id
_entity_poly.type
_entity_poly.pdbx_seq_one_letter_code
_entity_poly.pdbx_strand_id
1 'polypeptide(L)'
;MKKNNKNNFSTGRTVYVNGKYVAESEAKISIFDSALMFGDMVFEMTRSFNKKQFKLREHLQRLFYGVKIYRIPLKLTIDDLEKICLETIEKNDEFFESTDEHRLMINVSRGPLGIYAPVFNHKI
;
A
#
# COMPACT_ATOMS: atom_id res chain seq x y z
N MET A 1 -13.11 -23.85 1.34
CA MET A 1 -13.80 -22.70 0.72
C MET A 1 -14.28 -21.73 1.78
N LYS A 2 -14.09 -20.47 1.54
CA LYS A 2 -14.52 -19.44 2.47
C LYS A 2 -16.01 -19.21 2.42
N LYS A 3 -16.65 -19.07 3.57
CA LYS A 3 -18.04 -18.71 3.61
C LYS A 3 -18.22 -17.27 3.18
N ASN A 4 -19.17 -17.04 2.31
CA ASN A 4 -19.60 -15.70 1.99
C ASN A 4 -20.41 -15.15 3.16
N ASN A 5 -19.89 -14.13 3.79
CA ASN A 5 -20.64 -13.38 4.76
C ASN A 5 -21.18 -12.14 4.05
N LYS A 6 -22.49 -12.03 3.92
CA LYS A 6 -23.13 -10.94 3.19
C LYS A 6 -22.81 -9.55 3.76
N ASN A 7 -22.42 -9.48 5.02
CA ASN A 7 -22.12 -8.23 5.70
C ASN A 7 -20.62 -7.98 5.83
N ASN A 8 -19.80 -8.87 5.28
CA ASN A 8 -18.37 -8.78 5.38
C ASN A 8 -17.76 -8.78 3.98
N PHE A 9 -17.17 -7.67 3.60
CA PHE A 9 -16.52 -7.51 2.31
C PHE A 9 -15.05 -7.92 2.33
N SER A 10 -14.58 -8.46 3.44
CA SER A 10 -13.20 -8.92 3.54
C SER A 10 -12.98 -10.12 2.66
N THR A 11 -11.94 -10.06 1.85
CA THR A 11 -11.51 -11.17 0.99
C THR A 11 -10.52 -12.08 1.69
N GLY A 12 -10.11 -11.74 2.91
CA GLY A 12 -9.06 -12.45 3.62
C GLY A 12 -7.65 -12.05 3.18
N ARG A 13 -7.54 -11.09 2.27
CA ARG A 13 -6.23 -10.64 1.78
C ARG A 13 -5.46 -9.89 2.85
N THR A 14 -4.15 -9.87 2.65
CA THR A 14 -3.21 -9.12 3.49
C THR A 14 -2.76 -7.88 2.78
N VAL A 15 -2.68 -6.78 3.51
CA VAL A 15 -2.25 -5.48 3.00
C VAL A 15 -1.10 -4.99 3.87
N TYR A 16 -0.13 -4.33 3.25
CA TYR A 16 0.92 -3.64 4.00
C TYR A 16 0.47 -2.20 4.24
N VAL A 17 0.43 -1.80 5.50
CA VAL A 17 0.03 -0.44 5.88
C VAL A 17 0.99 0.07 6.95
N ASN A 18 1.70 1.13 6.63
CA ASN A 18 2.54 1.87 7.60
C ASN A 18 3.42 0.97 8.46
N GLY A 19 4.16 0.10 7.82
CA GLY A 19 5.13 -0.75 8.49
C GLY A 19 4.61 -2.10 8.95
N LYS A 20 3.35 -2.41 8.70
CA LYS A 20 2.74 -3.66 9.17
C LYS A 20 1.96 -4.36 8.08
N TYR A 21 2.02 -5.68 8.09
CA TYR A 21 1.10 -6.50 7.32
C TYR A 21 -0.16 -6.72 8.14
N VAL A 22 -1.29 -6.31 7.61
CA VAL A 22 -2.57 -6.40 8.32
C VAL A 22 -3.61 -7.04 7.43
N ALA A 23 -4.66 -7.57 8.07
CA ALA A 23 -5.81 -8.04 7.32
C ALA A 23 -6.46 -6.88 6.56
N GLU A 24 -6.98 -7.15 5.38
CA GLU A 24 -7.63 -6.13 4.55
C GLU A 24 -8.71 -5.36 5.32
N SER A 25 -9.47 -6.06 6.16
CA SER A 25 -10.53 -5.43 6.96
C SER A 25 -9.99 -4.43 8.00
N GLU A 26 -8.71 -4.52 8.32
CA GLU A 26 -8.07 -3.63 9.29
C GLU A 26 -7.16 -2.60 8.64
N ALA A 27 -7.09 -2.59 7.32
CA ALA A 27 -6.28 -1.62 6.58
C ALA A 27 -7.04 -0.29 6.54
N LYS A 28 -6.64 0.63 7.40
CA LYS A 28 -7.31 1.91 7.58
C LYS A 28 -6.31 3.04 7.59
N ILE A 29 -6.74 4.17 7.08
CA ILE A 29 -5.99 5.42 7.16
C ILE A 29 -6.89 6.49 7.78
N SER A 30 -6.26 7.51 8.37
CA SER A 30 -7.00 8.63 8.95
C SER A 30 -7.69 9.45 7.86
N ILE A 31 -8.88 9.97 8.15
CA ILE A 31 -9.52 10.94 7.25
C ILE A 31 -8.73 12.25 7.19
N PHE A 32 -7.79 12.46 8.10
CA PHE A 32 -6.90 13.62 8.10
C PHE A 32 -5.57 13.36 7.40
N ASP A 33 -5.44 12.19 6.76
CA ASP A 33 -4.27 11.92 5.94
C ASP A 33 -4.20 12.93 4.79
N SER A 34 -3.01 13.43 4.53
CA SER A 34 -2.82 14.45 3.48
C SER A 34 -3.25 13.97 2.10
N ALA A 35 -3.17 12.66 1.86
CA ALA A 35 -3.63 12.10 0.60
C ALA A 35 -5.13 12.29 0.42
N LEU A 36 -5.91 12.01 1.46
CA LEU A 36 -7.36 12.16 1.39
C LEU A 36 -7.78 13.63 1.38
N MET A 37 -7.14 14.45 2.21
CA MET A 37 -7.51 15.85 2.34
C MET A 37 -7.10 16.69 1.12
N PHE A 38 -5.93 16.43 0.57
CA PHE A 38 -5.33 17.34 -0.42
C PHE A 38 -4.77 16.63 -1.66
N GLY A 39 -4.85 15.32 -1.72
CA GLY A 39 -4.21 14.59 -2.79
C GLY A 39 -2.68 14.61 -2.71
N ASP A 40 -2.14 14.88 -1.55
CA ASP A 40 -0.69 14.98 -1.32
C ASP A 40 -0.09 13.58 -1.19
N MET A 41 0.07 12.93 -2.32
CA MET A 41 0.59 11.57 -2.39
C MET A 41 1.17 11.28 -3.75
N VAL A 42 1.95 10.22 -3.82
CA VAL A 42 2.39 9.63 -5.07
C VAL A 42 1.98 8.16 -5.08
N PHE A 43 1.75 7.62 -6.25
CA PHE A 43 1.37 6.22 -6.36
C PHE A 43 1.92 5.58 -7.61
N GLU A 44 2.01 4.27 -7.59
CA GLU A 44 2.31 3.45 -8.76
C GLU A 44 1.39 2.25 -8.75
N MET A 45 1.11 1.74 -9.93
CA MET A 45 0.39 0.49 -10.08
C MET A 45 1.17 -0.39 -11.05
N THR A 46 1.41 -1.62 -10.63
CA THR A 46 2.12 -2.59 -11.46
C THR A 46 1.20 -3.76 -11.75
N ARG A 47 1.58 -4.55 -12.71
CA ARG A 47 0.90 -5.81 -12.98
C ARG A 47 1.92 -6.90 -13.22
N SER A 48 1.49 -8.13 -13.08
CA SER A 48 2.28 -9.28 -13.46
C SER A 48 1.96 -9.73 -14.88
N PHE A 49 2.90 -10.47 -15.45
CA PHE A 49 2.69 -11.30 -16.61
C PHE A 49 3.26 -12.65 -16.24
N ASN A 50 2.45 -13.68 -16.35
CA ASN A 50 2.83 -15.03 -15.95
C ASN A 50 3.33 -15.06 -14.49
N LYS A 51 2.61 -14.37 -13.62
CA LYS A 51 2.89 -14.23 -12.17
C LYS A 51 4.17 -13.46 -11.84
N LYS A 52 4.85 -12.90 -12.81
CA LYS A 52 6.04 -12.09 -12.59
C LYS A 52 5.70 -10.62 -12.77
N GLN A 53 6.07 -9.80 -11.80
CA GLN A 53 5.84 -8.36 -11.88
C GLN A 53 6.62 -7.76 -13.04
N PHE A 54 5.90 -6.96 -13.84
CA PHE A 54 6.49 -6.31 -14.99
C PHE A 54 7.09 -4.97 -14.59
N LYS A 55 8.40 -4.86 -14.70
CA LYS A 55 9.14 -3.62 -14.43
C LYS A 55 8.87 -3.02 -13.05
N LEU A 56 8.74 -3.87 -12.04
CA LEU A 56 8.50 -3.39 -10.68
C LEU A 56 9.57 -2.39 -10.25
N ARG A 57 10.84 -2.70 -10.50
CA ARG A 57 11.94 -1.83 -10.09
C ARG A 57 11.83 -0.44 -10.71
N GLU A 58 11.53 -0.36 -11.99
CA GLU A 58 11.36 0.91 -12.69
C GLU A 58 10.18 1.71 -12.15
N HIS A 59 9.07 1.04 -11.81
CA HIS A 59 7.94 1.68 -11.14
C HIS A 59 8.35 2.25 -9.79
N LEU A 60 9.13 1.51 -9.02
CA LEU A 60 9.60 1.98 -7.71
C LEU A 60 10.56 3.16 -7.84
N GLN A 61 11.41 3.15 -8.86
CA GLN A 61 12.31 4.28 -9.13
C GLN A 61 11.50 5.53 -9.42
N ARG A 62 10.44 5.42 -10.21
CA ARG A 62 9.55 6.56 -10.50
C ARG A 62 8.81 7.02 -9.26
N LEU A 63 8.34 6.08 -8.44
CA LEU A 63 7.69 6.41 -7.17
C LEU A 63 8.62 7.22 -6.27
N PHE A 64 9.86 6.77 -6.13
CA PHE A 64 10.85 7.46 -5.29
C PHE A 64 11.23 8.83 -5.85
N TYR A 65 11.25 8.97 -7.17
CA TYR A 65 11.44 10.26 -7.79
C TYR A 65 10.33 11.23 -7.38
N GLY A 66 9.08 10.77 -7.41
CA GLY A 66 7.95 11.57 -6.94
C GLY A 66 8.03 11.89 -5.46
N VAL A 67 8.42 10.94 -4.64
CA VAL A 67 8.64 11.14 -3.20
C VAL A 67 9.65 12.25 -2.97
N LYS A 68 10.73 12.27 -3.74
CA LYS A 68 11.76 13.29 -3.65
C LYS A 68 11.25 14.67 -4.06
N ILE A 69 10.53 14.73 -5.18
CA ILE A 69 9.97 16.00 -5.67
C ILE A 69 9.01 16.61 -4.66
N TYR A 70 8.11 15.80 -4.13
CA TYR A 70 7.13 16.26 -3.15
C TYR A 70 7.70 16.35 -1.74
N ARG A 71 8.95 15.95 -1.55
CA ARG A 71 9.63 15.99 -0.25
C ARG A 71 8.85 15.25 0.83
N ILE A 72 8.30 14.10 0.47
CA ILE A 72 7.62 13.24 1.43
C ILE A 72 8.71 12.52 2.24
N PRO A 73 8.68 12.61 3.57
CA PRO A 73 9.69 11.93 4.39
C PRO A 73 9.42 10.41 4.39
N LEU A 74 10.19 9.70 3.61
CA LEU A 74 10.10 8.24 3.52
C LEU A 74 11.46 7.66 3.90
N LYS A 75 11.45 6.78 4.90
CA LYS A 75 12.69 6.17 5.39
C LYS A 75 13.04 4.86 4.71
N LEU A 76 12.13 4.29 3.93
CA LEU A 76 12.40 3.07 3.20
C LEU A 76 13.29 3.34 2.00
N THR A 77 14.16 2.39 1.69
CA THR A 77 14.90 2.38 0.43
C THR A 77 14.07 1.69 -0.65
N ILE A 78 14.51 1.82 -1.90
CA ILE A 78 13.88 1.10 -3.02
C ILE A 78 13.95 -0.41 -2.77
N ASP A 79 15.08 -0.90 -2.28
CA ASP A 79 15.24 -2.32 -1.97
C ASP A 79 14.25 -2.78 -0.90
N ASP A 80 14.08 -1.97 0.15
CA ASP A 80 13.09 -2.28 1.19
C ASP A 80 11.69 -2.38 0.61
N LEU A 81 11.31 -1.43 -0.20
CA LEU A 81 9.96 -1.38 -0.76
C LEU A 81 9.73 -2.50 -1.77
N GLU A 82 10.74 -2.83 -2.56
CA GLU A 82 10.64 -3.97 -3.48
C GLU A 82 10.39 -5.26 -2.71
N LYS A 83 11.11 -5.47 -1.63
CA LYS A 83 10.93 -6.64 -0.77
C LYS A 83 9.51 -6.68 -0.19
N ILE A 84 9.02 -5.54 0.30
CA ILE A 84 7.66 -5.43 0.82
C ILE A 84 6.63 -5.78 -0.25
N CYS A 85 6.81 -5.28 -1.47
CA CYS A 85 5.92 -5.58 -2.58
C CYS A 85 5.87 -7.07 -2.87
N LEU A 86 7.02 -7.70 -2.97
CA LEU A 86 7.10 -9.14 -3.28
C LEU A 86 6.52 -9.98 -2.14
N GLU A 87 6.78 -9.62 -0.90
CA GLU A 87 6.22 -10.31 0.25
C GLU A 87 4.69 -10.15 0.32
N THR A 88 4.18 -8.98 -0.03
CA THR A 88 2.74 -8.73 -0.07
C THR A 88 2.08 -9.64 -1.11
N ILE A 89 2.68 -9.74 -2.28
CA ILE A 89 2.17 -10.62 -3.34
C ILE A 89 2.18 -12.06 -2.86
N GLU A 90 3.28 -12.51 -2.28
CA GLU A 90 3.42 -13.89 -1.79
C GLU A 90 2.37 -14.23 -0.73
N LYS A 91 2.12 -13.31 0.20
CA LYS A 91 1.13 -13.52 1.26
C LYS A 91 -0.30 -13.64 0.72
N ASN A 92 -0.55 -13.17 -0.48
CA ASN A 92 -1.87 -13.20 -1.10
C ASN A 92 -1.99 -14.24 -2.22
N ASP A 93 -0.95 -14.99 -2.49
CA ASP A 93 -0.92 -15.90 -3.64
C ASP A 93 -2.03 -16.97 -3.57
N GLU A 94 -2.40 -17.38 -2.38
CA GLU A 94 -3.46 -18.38 -2.18
C GLU A 94 -4.82 -17.92 -2.71
N PHE A 95 -5.02 -16.64 -2.93
CA PHE A 95 -6.29 -16.10 -3.43
C PHE A 95 -6.33 -15.99 -4.95
N PHE A 96 -5.28 -16.39 -5.63
CA PHE A 96 -5.15 -16.29 -7.08
C PHE A 96 -5.11 -17.67 -7.72
N GLU A 97 -5.83 -17.81 -8.82
CA GLU A 97 -5.73 -19.00 -9.67
C GLU A 97 -4.43 -18.96 -10.45
N SER A 98 -4.02 -20.13 -10.98
CA SER A 98 -2.78 -20.20 -11.77
C SER A 98 -2.81 -19.32 -13.01
N THR A 99 -3.99 -19.00 -13.52
CA THR A 99 -4.16 -18.17 -14.71
C THR A 99 -4.35 -16.70 -14.40
N ASP A 100 -4.50 -16.35 -13.12
CA ASP A 100 -4.69 -14.95 -12.70
C ASP A 100 -3.37 -14.19 -12.73
N GLU A 101 -3.48 -12.91 -12.98
CA GLU A 101 -2.35 -11.99 -12.82
C GLU A 101 -2.57 -11.10 -11.61
N HIS A 102 -1.47 -10.60 -11.07
CA HIS A 102 -1.51 -9.70 -9.93
C HIS A 102 -1.54 -8.24 -10.39
N ARG A 103 -2.29 -7.43 -9.69
CA ARG A 103 -2.13 -5.98 -9.72
C ARG A 103 -1.70 -5.52 -8.34
N LEU A 104 -0.66 -4.71 -8.33
CA LEU A 104 -0.11 -4.18 -7.10
C LEU A 104 -0.24 -2.67 -7.13
N MET A 105 -0.90 -2.11 -6.13
CA MET A 105 -0.99 -0.67 -5.97
C MET A 105 -0.13 -0.22 -4.80
N ILE A 106 0.68 0.79 -5.02
CA ILE A 106 1.61 1.33 -4.03
C ILE A 106 1.29 2.79 -3.85
N ASN A 107 0.96 3.18 -2.63
CA ASN A 107 0.61 4.55 -2.30
C ASN A 107 1.57 5.06 -1.22
N VAL A 108 2.12 6.23 -1.43
CA VAL A 108 2.94 6.92 -0.43
C VAL A 108 2.36 8.32 -0.23
N SER A 109 1.91 8.59 0.98
CA SER A 109 1.40 9.91 1.35
C SER A 109 2.31 10.54 2.41
N ARG A 110 2.14 11.83 2.60
CA ARG A 110 2.82 12.53 3.71
C ARG A 110 2.27 12.11 5.06
N GLY A 111 1.11 11.45 5.09
CA GLY A 111 0.45 11.05 6.31
C GLY A 111 -0.39 12.15 6.93
N PRO A 112 -0.86 11.96 8.15
CA PRO A 112 -1.60 13.00 8.87
C PRO A 112 -0.73 14.22 9.09
N LEU A 113 -1.27 15.40 8.81
CA LEU A 113 -0.52 16.64 8.96
C LEU A 113 -0.38 17.01 10.43
N GLY A 114 0.81 17.52 10.80
CA GLY A 114 1.10 17.89 12.18
C GLY A 114 0.15 18.94 12.76
N ILE A 115 -0.40 19.80 11.90
CA ILE A 115 -1.36 20.82 12.32
C ILE A 115 -2.62 20.21 12.94
N TYR A 116 -2.94 18.96 12.61
CA TYR A 116 -4.12 18.28 13.14
C TYR A 116 -3.79 17.35 14.31
N ALA A 117 -2.53 17.27 14.73
CA ALA A 117 -2.12 16.35 15.79
C ALA A 117 -2.91 16.52 17.08
N PRO A 118 -3.20 17.75 17.56
CA PRO A 118 -3.98 17.91 18.77
C PRO A 118 -5.41 17.37 18.69
N VAL A 119 -5.94 17.24 17.48
CA VAL A 119 -7.31 16.80 17.26
C VAL A 119 -7.44 15.27 17.39
N PHE A 120 -6.48 14.53 16.83
CA PHE A 120 -6.60 13.07 16.77
C PHE A 120 -5.51 12.32 17.51
N ASN A 121 -4.52 13.02 18.02
CA ASN A 121 -3.38 12.40 18.69
C ASN A 121 -3.04 12.99 20.03
N HIS A 122 -3.99 13.60 20.67
CA HIS A 122 -3.77 14.24 21.96
C HIS A 122 -3.32 13.26 23.05
N LYS A 123 -3.41 12.00 22.78
CA LYS A 123 -3.02 10.93 23.70
C LYS A 123 -1.72 10.25 23.33
N ILE A 124 -1.11 10.69 22.34
CA ILE A 124 0.14 10.11 21.88
C ILE A 124 1.30 10.61 22.70
#